data_6b2233cb37609e95469f8f618c656f9d
#
_entry.id   6b2233cb37609e95469f8f618c656f9d
#
_cell.length_a   1.000
_cell.length_b   1.000
_cell.length_c   1.000
_cell.angle_alpha   90.00
_cell.angle_beta   90.00
_cell.angle_gamma   90.00
#
_symmetry.space_group_name_H-M   'P 1'
#
loop_
_entity.id
_entity.type
_entity.pdbx_description
1 polymer ?
#
loop_
_entity_poly.entity_id
_entity_poly.type
_entity_poly.pdbx_seq_one_letter_code
_entity_poly.pdbx_strand_id
1 'polypeptide(L)'
;MQKFNKLKSIPAYLPIVNIDTDMIIPKKFLKTIKRTGLGKNLFFEMRYDDQGKEINDFVLNKDPFNQSKILIAGKNFGCGSSREHAPWALLDFGITCVISSSYADIFFSNCFKNGILPIILKEEKIKELSEYANRQEEISIDLQEEKIVYGNNELKFEVDPFKKKCLLEGLDDIALSLKKSEKIEKFETNLKNEKPWVFND
;
A
#
# COMPACT_ATOMS: atom_id res chain seq x y z
N MET A 1 -3.79 6.06 -10.71
CA MET A 1 -3.43 6.15 -9.27
C MET A 1 -2.55 7.35 -8.97
N GLN A 2 -2.31 7.73 -7.68
CA GLN A 2 -1.41 8.82 -7.32
C GLN A 2 0.05 8.42 -7.59
N LYS A 3 0.87 9.38 -8.07
CA LYS A 3 2.31 9.16 -8.27
C LYS A 3 3.02 9.08 -6.92
N PHE A 4 3.93 8.11 -6.77
CA PHE A 4 4.84 8.00 -5.64
C PHE A 4 6.25 8.35 -6.11
N ASN A 5 6.88 9.32 -5.50
CA ASN A 5 8.27 9.71 -5.83
C ASN A 5 9.12 9.77 -4.55
N LYS A 6 8.84 10.75 -3.69
CA LYS A 6 9.50 10.93 -2.40
C LYS A 6 8.45 11.02 -1.30
N LEU A 7 8.78 10.46 -0.16
CA LEU A 7 7.92 10.44 1.02
C LEU A 7 8.75 10.78 2.25
N LYS A 8 8.26 11.71 3.07
CA LYS A 8 8.86 12.04 4.36
C LYS A 8 7.78 12.00 5.43
N SER A 9 8.00 11.25 6.49
CA SER A 9 7.03 11.08 7.57
C SER A 9 7.69 10.48 8.81
N ILE A 10 7.12 10.73 9.98
CA ILE A 10 7.37 9.91 11.17
C ILE A 10 6.71 8.56 10.93
N PRO A 11 7.43 7.43 10.95
CA PRO A 11 6.83 6.12 10.71
C PRO A 11 6.05 5.63 11.92
N ALA A 12 4.92 4.98 11.71
CA ALA A 12 4.24 4.22 12.76
C ALA A 12 4.82 2.80 12.82
N TYR A 13 5.12 2.31 14.02
CA TYR A 13 5.65 0.96 14.22
C TYR A 13 4.59 0.04 14.83
N LEU A 14 4.25 -1.02 14.12
CA LEU A 14 3.28 -2.05 14.51
C LEU A 14 3.96 -3.43 14.51
N PRO A 15 4.59 -3.85 15.63
CA PRO A 15 5.44 -5.06 15.70
C PRO A 15 4.63 -6.35 15.76
N ILE A 16 3.53 -6.44 15.03
CA ILE A 16 2.65 -7.61 14.99
C ILE A 16 3.00 -8.43 13.75
N VAL A 17 3.25 -9.72 13.94
CA VAL A 17 3.49 -10.69 12.85
C VAL A 17 2.16 -11.27 12.37
N ASN A 18 2.14 -11.72 11.10
CA ASN A 18 0.96 -12.34 10.50
C ASN A 18 -0.29 -11.43 10.54
N ILE A 19 -0.11 -10.13 10.37
CA ILE A 19 -1.25 -9.23 10.18
C ILE A 19 -1.99 -9.67 8.92
N ASP A 20 -3.19 -10.21 9.11
CA ASP A 20 -4.02 -10.65 8.01
C ASP A 20 -4.94 -9.55 7.47
N THR A 21 -5.57 -9.83 6.35
CA THR A 21 -6.46 -8.85 5.69
C THR A 21 -7.76 -8.59 6.46
N ASP A 22 -8.20 -9.49 7.36
CA ASP A 22 -9.31 -9.23 8.28
C ASP A 22 -8.91 -8.28 9.41
N MET A 23 -7.68 -8.41 9.92
CA MET A 23 -7.11 -7.46 10.88
C MET A 23 -6.96 -6.07 10.26
N ILE A 24 -6.50 -5.99 8.99
CA ILE A 24 -6.35 -4.71 8.27
C ILE A 24 -7.73 -4.07 8.05
N ILE A 25 -8.70 -4.83 7.54
CA ILE A 25 -10.09 -4.38 7.36
C ILE A 25 -11.08 -5.53 7.58
N PRO A 26 -11.89 -5.50 8.65
CA PRO A 26 -12.87 -6.54 8.95
C PRO A 26 -13.92 -6.72 7.87
N LYS A 27 -14.36 -7.97 7.66
CA LYS A 27 -15.36 -8.37 6.66
C LYS A 27 -16.64 -7.51 6.64
N LYS A 28 -17.06 -7.06 7.81
CA LYS A 28 -18.29 -6.22 7.94
C LYS A 28 -18.23 -4.92 7.14
N PHE A 29 -17.03 -4.45 6.76
CA PHE A 29 -16.82 -3.21 5.99
C PHE A 29 -16.60 -3.43 4.49
N LEU A 30 -16.61 -4.67 3.99
CA LEU A 30 -16.34 -5.00 2.59
C LEU A 30 -17.54 -4.84 1.65
N LYS A 31 -18.67 -4.36 2.14
CA LYS A 31 -19.92 -4.21 1.34
C LYS A 31 -19.88 -3.03 0.37
N THR A 32 -18.83 -2.24 0.34
CA THR A 32 -18.70 -1.07 -0.52
C THR A 32 -17.76 -1.35 -1.70
N ILE A 33 -18.08 -0.75 -2.85
CA ILE A 33 -17.21 -0.69 -4.01
C ILE A 33 -16.40 0.62 -4.06
N LYS A 34 -16.67 1.54 -3.13
CA LYS A 34 -15.96 2.82 -3.05
C LYS A 34 -14.61 2.63 -2.38
N ARG A 35 -13.58 3.23 -2.96
CA ARG A 35 -12.21 3.21 -2.44
C ARG A 35 -11.96 4.21 -1.32
N THR A 36 -12.94 5.06 -1.00
CA THR A 36 -12.87 6.11 0.03
C THR A 36 -13.82 5.82 1.17
N GLY A 37 -13.52 6.34 2.36
CA GLY A 37 -14.27 6.13 3.59
C GLY A 37 -13.92 4.83 4.32
N LEU A 38 -12.88 4.12 3.89
CA LEU A 38 -12.39 2.89 4.51
C LEU A 38 -11.31 3.13 5.57
N GLY A 39 -10.60 4.26 5.50
CA GLY A 39 -9.50 4.59 6.42
C GLY A 39 -9.92 4.63 7.89
N LYS A 40 -11.15 5.07 8.18
CA LYS A 40 -11.73 5.02 9.54
C LYS A 40 -11.91 3.59 10.06
N ASN A 41 -11.97 2.61 9.16
CA ASN A 41 -12.15 1.20 9.48
C ASN A 41 -10.83 0.40 9.44
N LEU A 42 -9.71 1.08 9.10
CA LEU A 42 -8.38 0.48 9.13
C LEU A 42 -8.05 -0.02 10.55
N PHE A 43 -7.67 -1.30 10.67
CA PHE A 43 -7.40 -1.95 11.96
C PHE A 43 -8.52 -1.75 13.00
N PHE A 44 -9.78 -1.80 12.56
CA PHE A 44 -10.93 -1.40 13.37
C PHE A 44 -10.98 -2.11 14.72
N GLU A 45 -10.77 -3.42 14.77
CA GLU A 45 -10.85 -4.22 15.99
C GLU A 45 -9.66 -4.01 16.94
N MET A 46 -8.61 -3.35 16.45
CA MET A 46 -7.42 -2.96 17.24
C MET A 46 -7.46 -1.48 17.63
N ARG A 47 -8.17 -0.66 16.85
CA ARG A 47 -8.28 0.78 17.06
C ARG A 47 -9.44 1.19 17.93
N TYR A 48 -10.48 0.39 17.99
CA TYR A 48 -11.71 0.72 18.70
C TYR A 48 -12.12 -0.42 19.63
N ASP A 49 -12.67 -0.07 20.78
CA ASP A 49 -13.30 -1.01 21.70
C ASP A 49 -14.72 -1.41 21.24
N ASP A 50 -15.37 -2.30 21.98
CA ASP A 50 -16.72 -2.80 21.69
C ASP A 50 -17.81 -1.69 21.71
N GLN A 51 -17.51 -0.54 22.31
CA GLN A 51 -18.38 0.64 22.35
C GLN A 51 -18.07 1.63 21.21
N GLY A 52 -17.07 1.33 20.38
CA GLY A 52 -16.64 2.20 19.29
C GLY A 52 -15.75 3.38 19.71
N LYS A 53 -15.24 3.35 20.95
CA LYS A 53 -14.30 4.35 21.44
C LYS A 53 -12.87 3.99 21.05
N GLU A 54 -12.08 4.98 20.68
CA GLU A 54 -10.68 4.77 20.32
C GLU A 54 -9.85 4.21 21.49
N ILE A 55 -9.08 3.15 21.18
CA ILE A 55 -8.11 2.56 22.11
C ILE A 55 -6.85 3.41 22.06
N ASN A 56 -6.64 4.21 23.09
CA ASN A 56 -5.54 5.18 23.16
C ASN A 56 -4.15 4.54 23.05
N ASP A 57 -4.01 3.26 23.38
CA ASP A 57 -2.72 2.56 23.32
C ASP A 57 -2.35 2.04 21.94
N PHE A 58 -3.29 2.00 20.99
CA PHE A 58 -2.98 1.60 19.63
C PHE A 58 -2.19 2.70 18.90
N VAL A 59 -1.09 2.31 18.24
CA VAL A 59 -0.12 3.27 17.67
C VAL A 59 -0.77 4.28 16.70
N LEU A 60 -1.67 3.85 15.82
CA LEU A 60 -2.30 4.75 14.83
C LEU A 60 -3.41 5.64 15.42
N ASN A 61 -3.71 5.53 16.73
CA ASN A 61 -4.60 6.46 17.41
C ASN A 61 -3.81 7.54 18.19
N LYS A 62 -2.48 7.43 18.23
CA LYS A 62 -1.59 8.38 18.94
C LYS A 62 -1.03 9.43 17.99
N ASP A 63 -0.97 10.69 18.45
CA ASP A 63 -0.16 11.71 17.80
C ASP A 63 1.34 11.40 18.02
N PRO A 64 2.22 11.55 17.01
CA PRO A 64 1.97 11.98 15.61
C PRO A 64 1.66 10.82 14.66
N PHE A 65 1.53 9.59 15.14
CA PHE A 65 1.40 8.38 14.31
C PHE A 65 0.06 8.27 13.59
N ASN A 66 -0.98 8.93 14.10
CA ASN A 66 -2.29 9.03 13.45
C ASN A 66 -2.25 9.77 12.10
N GLN A 67 -1.14 10.46 11.80
CA GLN A 67 -0.88 11.12 10.51
C GLN A 67 0.29 10.47 9.75
N SER A 68 0.77 9.32 10.21
CA SER A 68 1.87 8.63 9.56
C SER A 68 1.50 8.17 8.15
N LYS A 69 2.41 8.39 7.23
CA LYS A 69 2.34 7.88 5.85
C LYS A 69 3.15 6.61 5.64
N ILE A 70 3.91 6.19 6.65
CA ILE A 70 4.80 5.04 6.63
C ILE A 70 4.42 4.10 7.77
N LEU A 71 4.11 2.86 7.45
CA LEU A 71 3.88 1.80 8.42
C LEU A 71 5.05 0.81 8.41
N ILE A 72 5.72 0.65 9.55
CA ILE A 72 6.70 -0.43 9.78
C ILE A 72 5.95 -1.56 10.48
N ALA A 73 5.90 -2.74 9.88
CA ALA A 73 5.11 -3.87 10.35
C ALA A 73 5.94 -5.14 10.53
N GLY A 74 5.43 -6.08 11.31
CA GLY A 74 5.99 -7.41 11.47
C GLY A 74 5.93 -8.25 10.19
N LYS A 75 6.59 -9.41 10.20
CA LYS A 75 6.67 -10.31 9.05
C LYS A 75 5.31 -10.86 8.63
N ASN A 76 5.24 -11.30 7.34
CA ASN A 76 4.08 -11.92 6.73
C ASN A 76 2.85 -10.99 6.75
N PHE A 77 3.07 -9.71 6.41
CA PHE A 77 2.02 -8.70 6.39
C PHE A 77 1.03 -8.91 5.23
N GLY A 78 -0.25 -8.76 5.51
CA GLY A 78 -1.32 -8.88 4.52
C GLY A 78 -1.65 -10.33 4.17
N CYS A 79 -1.36 -11.29 5.06
CA CYS A 79 -1.74 -12.71 4.87
C CYS A 79 -3.27 -12.89 4.89
N GLY A 80 -3.72 -14.13 4.67
CA GLY A 80 -5.14 -14.46 4.63
C GLY A 80 -5.77 -14.29 3.25
N SER A 81 -7.01 -13.81 3.22
CA SER A 81 -7.80 -13.72 1.99
C SER A 81 -7.33 -12.61 1.05
N SER A 82 -7.44 -12.85 -0.27
CA SER A 82 -7.18 -11.80 -1.27
C SER A 82 -8.25 -10.71 -1.20
N ARG A 83 -7.91 -9.56 -0.59
CA ARG A 83 -8.82 -8.42 -0.44
C ARG A 83 -8.16 -7.13 -0.89
N GLU A 84 -8.67 -6.57 -1.95
CA GLU A 84 -8.19 -5.27 -2.44
C GLU A 84 -8.60 -4.11 -1.51
N HIS A 85 -9.63 -4.31 -0.70
CA HIS A 85 -10.04 -3.35 0.33
C HIS A 85 -8.96 -3.07 1.39
N ALA A 86 -8.05 -4.03 1.64
CA ALA A 86 -6.98 -3.85 2.62
C ALA A 86 -6.00 -2.74 2.19
N PRO A 87 -5.39 -2.74 0.99
CA PRO A 87 -4.63 -1.59 0.51
C PRO A 87 -5.48 -0.31 0.37
N TRP A 88 -6.77 -0.39 0.00
CA TRP A 88 -7.62 0.82 -0.03
C TRP A 88 -7.78 1.45 1.35
N ALA A 89 -7.96 0.65 2.41
CA ALA A 89 -8.08 1.15 3.77
C ALA A 89 -6.78 1.83 4.25
N LEU A 90 -5.61 1.26 3.91
CA LEU A 90 -4.31 1.87 4.19
C LEU A 90 -4.16 3.23 3.51
N LEU A 91 -4.47 3.29 2.20
CA LEU A 91 -4.37 4.53 1.41
C LEU A 91 -5.34 5.60 1.90
N ASP A 92 -6.58 5.23 2.16
CA ASP A 92 -7.61 6.17 2.61
C ASP A 92 -7.34 6.69 4.03
N PHE A 93 -6.60 5.92 4.84
CA PHE A 93 -6.05 6.40 6.11
C PHE A 93 -4.87 7.37 5.92
N GLY A 94 -4.13 7.26 4.81
CA GLY A 94 -2.97 8.08 4.49
C GLY A 94 -1.65 7.31 4.40
N ILE A 95 -1.64 6.01 4.68
CA ILE A 95 -0.44 5.16 4.59
C ILE A 95 -0.17 4.84 3.11
N THR A 96 0.95 5.34 2.60
CA THR A 96 1.39 5.16 1.21
C THR A 96 2.63 4.28 1.09
N CYS A 97 3.27 3.94 2.21
CA CYS A 97 4.39 3.01 2.25
C CYS A 97 4.25 2.05 3.43
N VAL A 98 4.51 0.78 3.19
CA VAL A 98 4.60 -0.26 4.23
C VAL A 98 5.97 -0.91 4.15
N ILE A 99 6.63 -1.07 5.30
CA ILE A 99 7.95 -1.71 5.43
C ILE A 99 7.79 -2.96 6.29
N SER A 100 8.18 -4.13 5.76
CA SER A 100 8.11 -5.41 6.47
C SER A 100 9.23 -6.34 6.03
N SER A 101 9.51 -7.40 6.79
CA SER A 101 10.48 -8.43 6.38
C SER A 101 9.89 -9.43 5.37
N SER A 102 8.58 -9.53 5.29
CA SER A 102 7.88 -10.32 4.26
C SER A 102 6.40 -9.95 4.16
N TYR A 103 5.81 -10.29 3.03
CA TYR A 103 4.40 -10.06 2.71
C TYR A 103 3.77 -11.32 2.15
N ALA A 104 2.44 -11.40 2.20
CA ALA A 104 1.71 -12.32 1.34
C ALA A 104 1.72 -11.80 -0.10
N ASP A 105 1.95 -12.70 -1.08
CA ASP A 105 2.19 -12.35 -2.48
C ASP A 105 1.07 -11.51 -3.11
N ILE A 106 -0.19 -11.90 -2.85
CA ILE A 106 -1.35 -11.20 -3.39
C ILE A 106 -1.44 -9.78 -2.81
N PHE A 107 -1.26 -9.62 -1.50
CA PHE A 107 -1.27 -8.32 -0.85
C PHE A 107 -0.14 -7.43 -1.38
N PHE A 108 1.07 -7.97 -1.50
CA PHE A 108 2.24 -7.28 -2.06
C PHE A 108 1.96 -6.76 -3.48
N SER A 109 1.36 -7.61 -4.33
CA SER A 109 0.97 -7.21 -5.68
C SER A 109 -0.11 -6.13 -5.68
N ASN A 110 -1.13 -6.26 -4.83
CA ASN A 110 -2.22 -5.29 -4.71
C ASN A 110 -1.75 -3.92 -4.20
N CYS A 111 -0.71 -3.86 -3.36
CA CYS A 111 -0.10 -2.61 -2.95
C CYS A 111 0.35 -1.78 -4.16
N PHE A 112 1.14 -2.37 -5.07
CA PHE A 112 1.62 -1.68 -6.27
C PHE A 112 0.48 -1.21 -7.19
N LYS A 113 -0.55 -2.04 -7.38
CA LYS A 113 -1.71 -1.71 -8.21
C LYS A 113 -2.51 -0.52 -7.68
N ASN A 114 -2.45 -0.29 -6.38
CA ASN A 114 -3.17 0.78 -5.71
C ASN A 114 -2.30 1.99 -5.35
N GLY A 115 -0.99 1.98 -5.58
CA GLY A 115 -0.11 3.11 -5.34
C GLY A 115 0.53 3.13 -3.94
N ILE A 116 0.55 2.00 -3.25
CA ILE A 116 1.34 1.80 -2.04
C ILE A 116 2.70 1.22 -2.42
N LEU A 117 3.77 1.72 -1.83
CA LEU A 117 5.11 1.17 -1.94
C LEU A 117 5.35 0.15 -0.81
N PRO A 118 5.30 -1.18 -1.07
CA PRO A 118 5.75 -2.16 -0.09
C PRO A 118 7.26 -2.35 -0.21
N ILE A 119 7.98 -2.20 0.91
CA ILE A 119 9.45 -2.39 0.97
C ILE A 119 9.74 -3.62 1.81
N ILE A 120 10.59 -4.51 1.29
CA ILE A 120 11.09 -5.69 2.01
C ILE A 120 12.48 -5.38 2.54
N LEU A 121 12.68 -5.51 3.85
CA LEU A 121 13.96 -5.34 4.51
C LEU A 121 14.25 -6.52 5.44
N LYS A 122 15.53 -6.74 5.73
CA LYS A 122 15.94 -7.69 6.78
C LYS A 122 15.48 -7.20 8.16
N GLU A 123 15.20 -8.14 9.06
CA GLU A 123 14.67 -7.83 10.39
C GLU A 123 15.57 -6.88 11.20
N GLU A 124 16.91 -6.99 11.04
CA GLU A 124 17.84 -6.08 11.70
C GLU A 124 17.61 -4.62 11.27
N LYS A 125 17.34 -4.38 9.97
CA LYS A 125 17.08 -3.04 9.44
C LYS A 125 15.70 -2.50 9.83
N ILE A 126 14.71 -3.38 9.95
CA ILE A 126 13.39 -3.04 10.50
C ILE A 126 13.53 -2.58 11.95
N LYS A 127 14.34 -3.29 12.74
CA LYS A 127 14.62 -2.92 14.13
C LYS A 127 15.29 -1.54 14.22
N GLU A 128 16.30 -1.27 13.39
CA GLU A 128 16.93 0.06 13.33
C GLU A 128 15.90 1.17 13.02
N LEU A 129 15.06 0.97 12.01
CA LEU A 129 14.02 1.94 11.65
C LEU A 129 12.94 2.09 12.74
N SER A 130 12.62 1.02 13.46
CA SER A 130 11.65 1.07 14.56
C SER A 130 12.12 1.93 15.74
N GLU A 131 13.43 2.03 15.95
CA GLU A 131 13.99 2.93 16.95
C GLU A 131 13.73 4.41 16.60
N TYR A 132 13.79 4.76 15.31
CA TYR A 132 13.41 6.10 14.83
C TYR A 132 11.92 6.37 15.03
N ALA A 133 11.07 5.37 14.73
CA ALA A 133 9.64 5.46 15.00
C ALA A 133 9.38 5.73 16.51
N ASN A 134 10.03 4.97 17.40
CA ASN A 134 9.87 5.13 18.85
C ASN A 134 10.35 6.49 19.35
N ARG A 135 11.34 7.10 18.69
CA ARG A 135 11.81 8.47 19.00
C ARG A 135 11.01 9.56 18.31
N GLN A 136 9.99 9.18 17.52
CA GLN A 136 9.17 10.10 16.72
C GLN A 136 10.01 10.92 15.73
N GLU A 137 11.06 10.32 15.20
CA GLU A 137 11.94 10.94 14.20
C GLU A 137 11.48 10.61 12.78
N GLU A 138 11.58 11.59 11.90
CA GLU A 138 11.19 11.41 10.51
C GLU A 138 12.19 10.56 9.73
N ILE A 139 11.68 9.73 8.84
CA ILE A 139 12.45 9.07 7.80
C ILE A 139 12.00 9.54 6.43
N SER A 140 12.91 9.48 5.46
CA SER A 140 12.64 9.87 4.07
C SER A 140 12.86 8.69 3.15
N ILE A 141 11.93 8.46 2.24
CA ILE A 141 11.98 7.40 1.23
C ILE A 141 12.02 8.04 -0.14
N ASP A 142 13.00 7.68 -0.95
CA ASP A 142 13.16 8.10 -2.34
C ASP A 142 13.05 6.86 -3.24
N LEU A 143 11.94 6.76 -3.98
CA LEU A 143 11.71 5.64 -4.88
C LEU A 143 12.61 5.70 -6.11
N GLN A 144 12.95 6.91 -6.59
CA GLN A 144 13.82 7.04 -7.76
C GLN A 144 15.22 6.49 -7.48
N GLU A 145 15.75 6.82 -6.30
CA GLU A 145 17.09 6.38 -5.85
C GLU A 145 17.06 5.03 -5.10
N GLU A 146 15.84 4.49 -4.82
CA GLU A 146 15.63 3.25 -4.04
C GLU A 146 16.34 3.29 -2.70
N LYS A 147 16.13 4.38 -1.94
CA LYS A 147 16.79 4.60 -0.66
C LYS A 147 15.87 5.12 0.42
N ILE A 148 16.18 4.75 1.65
CA ILE A 148 15.60 5.28 2.89
C ILE A 148 16.70 6.04 3.61
N VAL A 149 16.43 7.30 3.97
CA VAL A 149 17.34 8.13 4.76
C VAL A 149 16.73 8.34 6.15
N TYR A 150 17.52 8.08 7.18
CA TYR A 150 17.10 8.20 8.58
C TYR A 150 18.28 8.69 9.43
N GLY A 151 18.15 9.85 10.04
CA GLY A 151 19.25 10.57 10.67
C GLY A 151 20.39 10.79 9.68
N ASN A 152 21.59 10.32 10.03
CA ASN A 152 22.78 10.37 9.18
C ASN A 152 23.02 9.08 8.38
N ASN A 153 22.07 8.14 8.42
CA ASN A 153 22.20 6.84 7.79
C ASN A 153 21.41 6.76 6.48
N GLU A 154 21.85 5.91 5.59
CA GLU A 154 21.16 5.58 4.34
C GLU A 154 21.05 4.05 4.20
N LEU A 155 19.90 3.58 3.74
CA LEU A 155 19.63 2.18 3.47
C LEU A 155 19.06 2.05 2.07
N LYS A 156 19.60 1.13 1.26
CA LYS A 156 19.05 0.80 -0.06
C LYS A 156 18.01 -0.32 0.03
N PHE A 157 17.02 -0.24 -0.85
CA PHE A 157 16.05 -1.30 -1.09
C PHE A 157 15.92 -1.53 -2.61
N GLU A 158 15.28 -2.62 -2.99
CA GLU A 158 15.10 -2.97 -4.40
C GLU A 158 13.61 -3.05 -4.73
N VAL A 159 13.25 -2.56 -5.90
CA VAL A 159 11.90 -2.66 -6.46
C VAL A 159 12.00 -3.14 -7.90
N ASP A 160 11.11 -4.05 -8.29
CA ASP A 160 10.98 -4.46 -9.69
C ASP A 160 10.88 -3.23 -10.61
N PRO A 161 11.68 -3.13 -11.68
CA PRO A 161 11.75 -1.93 -12.53
C PRO A 161 10.40 -1.53 -13.14
N PHE A 162 9.55 -2.51 -13.50
CA PHE A 162 8.23 -2.22 -14.05
C PHE A 162 7.28 -1.66 -12.98
N LYS A 163 7.27 -2.24 -11.78
CA LYS A 163 6.49 -1.76 -10.65
C LYS A 163 6.94 -0.38 -10.20
N LYS A 164 8.26 -0.13 -10.15
CA LYS A 164 8.85 1.20 -9.91
C LYS A 164 8.32 2.23 -10.89
N LYS A 165 8.38 1.93 -12.20
CA LYS A 165 7.87 2.81 -13.25
C LYS A 165 6.37 3.10 -13.06
N CYS A 166 5.57 2.08 -12.75
CA CYS A 166 4.14 2.26 -12.51
C CYS A 166 3.86 3.21 -11.35
N LEU A 167 4.58 3.07 -10.23
CA LEU A 167 4.44 3.98 -9.08
C LEU A 167 4.88 5.41 -9.41
N LEU A 168 6.05 5.59 -10.05
CA LEU A 168 6.59 6.90 -10.41
C LEU A 168 5.68 7.66 -11.38
N GLU A 169 5.09 6.96 -12.36
CA GLU A 169 4.22 7.55 -13.37
C GLU A 169 2.74 7.59 -12.95
N GLY A 170 2.36 6.90 -11.86
CA GLY A 170 0.97 6.79 -11.39
C GLY A 170 0.09 5.90 -12.26
N LEU A 171 0.68 4.81 -12.82
CA LEU A 171 0.01 3.92 -13.76
C LEU A 171 -0.62 2.73 -13.04
N ASP A 172 -1.93 2.65 -13.06
CA ASP A 172 -2.69 1.44 -12.76
C ASP A 172 -2.95 0.61 -14.03
N ASP A 173 -3.62 -0.53 -13.88
CA ASP A 173 -3.91 -1.45 -14.99
C ASP A 173 -4.71 -0.76 -16.12
N ILE A 174 -5.61 0.16 -15.76
CA ILE A 174 -6.41 0.93 -16.74
C ILE A 174 -5.50 1.91 -17.50
N ALA A 175 -4.67 2.68 -16.79
CA ALA A 175 -3.74 3.61 -17.42
C ALA A 175 -2.71 2.92 -18.32
N LEU A 176 -2.27 1.70 -17.95
CA LEU A 176 -1.41 0.87 -18.80
C LEU A 176 -2.11 0.42 -20.09
N SER A 177 -3.40 0.08 -20.02
CA SER A 177 -4.21 -0.26 -21.20
C SER A 177 -4.43 0.96 -22.10
N LEU A 178 -4.74 2.13 -21.51
CA LEU A 178 -4.93 3.38 -22.25
C LEU A 178 -3.67 3.83 -23.01
N LYS A 179 -2.47 3.52 -22.51
CA LYS A 179 -1.22 3.75 -23.26
C LYS A 179 -1.12 2.92 -24.55
N LYS A 180 -1.98 1.92 -24.73
CA LYS A 180 -2.04 1.05 -25.93
C LYS A 180 -3.30 1.30 -26.78
N SER A 181 -4.06 2.37 -26.54
CA SER A 181 -5.34 2.65 -27.21
C SER A 181 -5.25 2.54 -28.73
N GLU A 182 -4.25 3.14 -29.36
CA GLU A 182 -4.07 3.05 -30.83
C GLU A 182 -3.92 1.61 -31.34
N LYS A 183 -3.22 0.76 -30.58
CA LYS A 183 -3.07 -0.67 -30.94
C LYS A 183 -4.37 -1.44 -30.74
N ILE A 184 -5.13 -1.10 -29.71
CA ILE A 184 -6.43 -1.69 -29.38
C ILE A 184 -7.42 -1.31 -30.49
N GLU A 185 -7.54 -0.03 -30.83
CA GLU A 185 -8.42 0.46 -31.90
C GLU A 185 -8.11 -0.18 -33.25
N LYS A 186 -6.82 -0.31 -33.60
CA LYS A 186 -6.40 -1.00 -34.82
C LYS A 186 -6.81 -2.47 -34.83
N PHE A 187 -6.63 -3.16 -33.67
CA PHE A 187 -7.04 -4.55 -33.54
C PHE A 187 -8.57 -4.71 -33.65
N GLU A 188 -9.34 -3.87 -32.96
CA GLU A 188 -10.80 -3.88 -33.01
C GLU A 188 -11.33 -3.61 -34.43
N THR A 189 -10.73 -2.65 -35.12
CA THR A 189 -11.08 -2.34 -36.51
C THR A 189 -10.83 -3.54 -37.47
N ASN A 190 -9.67 -4.17 -37.32
CA ASN A 190 -9.36 -5.37 -38.12
C ASN A 190 -10.31 -6.52 -37.78
N LEU A 191 -10.55 -6.77 -36.48
CA LEU A 191 -11.46 -7.83 -36.05
C LEU A 191 -12.91 -7.60 -36.55
N LYS A 192 -13.37 -6.36 -36.55
CA LYS A 192 -14.69 -5.98 -37.05
C LYS A 192 -14.83 -6.26 -38.57
N ASN A 193 -13.74 -6.08 -39.33
CA ASN A 193 -13.72 -6.40 -40.76
C ASN A 193 -13.65 -7.91 -41.02
N GLU A 194 -12.87 -8.66 -40.23
CA GLU A 194 -12.70 -10.10 -40.39
C GLU A 194 -13.87 -10.91 -39.83
N LYS A 195 -14.47 -10.43 -38.71
CA LYS A 195 -15.51 -11.15 -37.97
C LYS A 195 -16.66 -10.19 -37.56
N PRO A 196 -17.39 -9.63 -38.56
CA PRO A 196 -18.44 -8.64 -38.28
C PRO A 196 -19.56 -9.17 -37.36
N TRP A 197 -19.79 -10.49 -37.37
CA TRP A 197 -20.82 -11.12 -36.53
C TRP A 197 -20.52 -11.07 -35.02
N VAL A 198 -19.28 -10.76 -34.61
CA VAL A 198 -18.92 -10.60 -33.19
C VAL A 198 -19.42 -9.26 -32.61
N PHE A 199 -19.72 -8.30 -33.49
CA PHE A 199 -20.10 -6.92 -33.12
C PHE A 199 -21.56 -6.60 -33.48
N ASN A 200 -22.32 -7.57 -33.93
CA ASN A 200 -23.77 -7.42 -34.14
C ASN A 200 -24.48 -7.77 -32.85
N ASP A 201 -25.02 -6.75 -32.15
CA ASP A 201 -26.04 -6.89 -31.12
C ASP A 201 -27.40 -7.19 -31.75
#